data_61e1eb08b576be344516581c27585603
#
_entry.id   61e1eb08b576be344516581c27585603
#
_cell.length_a   1.000
_cell.length_b   1.000
_cell.length_c   1.000
_cell.angle_alpha   90.00
_cell.angle_beta   90.00
_cell.angle_gamma   90.00
#
_symmetry.space_group_name_H-M   'P 1'
#
loop_
_entity.id
_entity.type
_entity.pdbx_description
1 polymer ?
#
loop_
_entity_poly.entity_id
_entity_poly.type
_entity_poly.pdbx_seq_one_letter_code
_entity_poly.pdbx_strand_id
1 'polypeptide(L)'
;MIWINGERQQQIAISDRALHYGDGCFTTARLQQGNIAWLEAHLQRLREAAEVLMLSGVDWDALRQEMQLAAAHWPQPEGVVKVILSRGTGGRGYSAAGCHQPVRMVMLFAAPGHYAALREKGVRLATSPIRLGINPQLAGIKHLNRLEQVLIRTQLEQSGADEALVLDTEGKLVECCAANLFWRQQNQLFTPALSGAGVNGIMRRRVIALARQHGYICHEVREPPQALAQAEEVFITNALMPLLPVRQIDGWQYASRTLYQRLLPDC
;
A
#
# COMPACT_ATOMS: atom_id res chain seq x y z
N MET A 1 -0.31 19.91 4.87
CA MET A 1 -0.48 20.88 3.76
C MET A 1 -1.19 20.14 2.63
N ILE A 2 -2.07 20.82 1.88
CA ILE A 2 -2.88 20.19 0.81
C ILE A 2 -2.88 21.09 -0.42
N TRP A 3 -2.69 20.47 -1.59
CA TRP A 3 -2.85 21.07 -2.91
C TRP A 3 -3.85 20.25 -3.72
N ILE A 4 -4.68 20.94 -4.48
CA ILE A 4 -5.63 20.34 -5.41
C ILE A 4 -5.44 21.01 -6.77
N ASN A 5 -5.09 20.24 -7.79
CA ASN A 5 -4.77 20.71 -9.15
C ASN A 5 -3.70 21.81 -9.15
N GLY A 6 -2.68 21.69 -8.29
CA GLY A 6 -1.58 22.65 -8.15
C GLY A 6 -1.86 23.84 -7.23
N GLU A 7 -3.08 24.08 -6.83
CA GLU A 7 -3.48 25.18 -5.96
C GLU A 7 -3.57 24.76 -4.50
N ARG A 8 -3.10 25.61 -3.58
CA ARG A 8 -3.19 25.36 -2.14
C ARG A 8 -4.62 25.56 -1.64
N GLN A 9 -5.36 24.48 -1.44
CA GLN A 9 -6.73 24.51 -0.98
C GLN A 9 -7.10 23.21 -0.23
N GLN A 10 -8.26 23.20 0.46
CA GLN A 10 -8.70 22.09 1.31
C GLN A 10 -10.14 21.62 1.01
N GLN A 11 -10.70 22.04 -0.11
CA GLN A 11 -12.09 21.76 -0.46
C GLN A 11 -12.16 21.14 -1.85
N ILE A 12 -13.01 20.15 -2.00
CA ILE A 12 -13.41 19.59 -3.29
C ILE A 12 -14.92 19.76 -3.48
N ALA A 13 -15.35 19.71 -4.71
CA ALA A 13 -16.78 19.77 -5.01
C ALA A 13 -17.52 18.60 -4.36
N ILE A 14 -18.69 18.85 -3.75
CA ILE A 14 -19.52 17.79 -3.17
C ILE A 14 -19.96 16.75 -4.23
N SER A 15 -19.97 17.13 -5.50
CA SER A 15 -20.28 16.27 -6.64
C SER A 15 -19.06 15.47 -7.15
N ASP A 16 -17.90 15.57 -6.50
CA ASP A 16 -16.73 14.74 -6.87
C ASP A 16 -17.05 13.25 -6.69
N ARG A 17 -16.75 12.47 -7.73
CA ARG A 17 -17.08 11.03 -7.75
C ARG A 17 -16.27 10.20 -6.75
N ALA A 18 -15.12 10.69 -6.27
CA ALA A 18 -14.41 10.03 -5.18
C ALA A 18 -15.26 9.99 -3.90
N LEU A 19 -16.00 11.06 -3.62
CA LEU A 19 -16.89 11.12 -2.45
C LEU A 19 -18.11 10.20 -2.60
N HIS A 20 -18.70 10.13 -3.81
CA HIS A 20 -19.93 9.36 -4.05
C HIS A 20 -19.68 7.87 -4.25
N TYR A 21 -18.60 7.50 -4.91
CA TYR A 21 -18.36 6.13 -5.40
C TYR A 21 -16.98 5.59 -5.08
N GLY A 22 -16.09 6.38 -4.46
CA GLY A 22 -14.67 6.01 -4.37
C GLY A 22 -14.02 5.88 -5.76
N ASP A 23 -14.50 6.65 -6.75
CA ASP A 23 -14.06 6.57 -8.15
C ASP A 23 -12.71 7.27 -8.34
N GLY A 24 -11.66 6.51 -8.07
CA GLY A 24 -10.29 6.99 -8.11
C GLY A 24 -9.30 6.05 -7.44
N CYS A 25 -8.05 6.49 -7.37
CA CYS A 25 -6.95 5.73 -6.78
C CYS A 25 -6.01 6.63 -5.98
N PHE A 26 -5.09 6.02 -5.24
CA PHE A 26 -4.15 6.79 -4.44
C PHE A 26 -2.79 6.12 -4.30
N THR A 27 -1.82 6.92 -3.89
CA THR A 27 -0.50 6.44 -3.48
C THR A 27 -0.05 7.18 -2.23
N THR A 28 0.84 6.53 -1.45
CA THR A 28 1.45 7.15 -0.28
C THR A 28 2.94 6.86 -0.34
N ALA A 29 3.76 7.89 -0.31
CA ALA A 29 5.19 7.85 -0.46
C ALA A 29 5.90 8.41 0.76
N ARG A 30 7.08 7.91 1.05
CA ARG A 30 8.00 8.48 2.03
C ARG A 30 8.68 9.70 1.45
N LEU A 31 8.74 10.76 2.24
CA LEU A 31 9.50 11.97 1.95
C LEU A 31 10.77 11.98 2.80
N GLN A 32 11.92 12.17 2.18
CA GLN A 32 13.22 12.22 2.83
C GLN A 32 14.03 13.38 2.26
N GLN A 33 14.41 14.34 3.13
CA GLN A 33 15.22 15.49 2.78
C GLN A 33 14.70 16.24 1.52
N GLY A 34 13.38 16.48 1.46
CA GLY A 34 12.74 17.16 0.33
C GLY A 34 12.51 16.27 -0.92
N ASN A 35 12.95 15.01 -0.91
CA ASN A 35 12.80 14.09 -2.03
C ASN A 35 11.77 13.01 -1.75
N ILE A 36 10.97 12.67 -2.76
CA ILE A 36 9.99 11.58 -2.68
C ILE A 36 10.69 10.27 -3.04
N ALA A 37 10.76 9.35 -2.08
CA ALA A 37 11.32 8.04 -2.32
C ALA A 37 10.53 7.30 -3.41
N TRP A 38 11.22 6.78 -4.41
CA TRP A 38 10.65 6.02 -5.53
C TRP A 38 9.54 6.75 -6.30
N LEU A 39 9.69 8.05 -6.52
CA LEU A 39 8.68 8.89 -7.21
C LEU A 39 8.15 8.23 -8.48
N GLU A 40 9.02 7.70 -9.35
CA GLU A 40 8.61 7.08 -10.61
C GLU A 40 7.73 5.84 -10.40
N ALA A 41 8.07 5.01 -9.41
CA ALA A 41 7.26 3.84 -9.09
C ALA A 41 5.88 4.24 -8.53
N HIS A 42 5.79 5.35 -7.82
CA HIS A 42 4.50 5.90 -7.35
C HIS A 42 3.66 6.43 -8.51
N LEU A 43 4.26 7.17 -9.45
CA LEU A 43 3.58 7.64 -10.66
C LEU A 43 3.14 6.47 -11.53
N GLN A 44 3.99 5.46 -11.72
CA GLN A 44 3.66 4.26 -12.48
C GLN A 44 2.48 3.50 -11.87
N ARG A 45 2.44 3.32 -10.54
CA ARG A 45 1.29 2.70 -9.87
C ARG A 45 0.00 3.47 -10.08
N LEU A 46 0.05 4.81 -10.08
CA LEU A 46 -1.12 5.63 -10.35
C LEU A 46 -1.59 5.49 -11.81
N ARG A 47 -0.64 5.40 -12.78
CA ARG A 47 -0.97 5.15 -14.19
C ARG A 47 -1.65 3.80 -14.38
N GLU A 48 -1.06 2.74 -13.82
CA GLU A 48 -1.64 1.39 -13.86
C GLU A 48 -3.06 1.36 -13.27
N ALA A 49 -3.26 2.04 -12.14
CA ALA A 49 -4.58 2.12 -11.53
C ALA A 49 -5.56 2.95 -12.37
N ALA A 50 -5.13 4.06 -12.94
CA ALA A 50 -5.95 4.91 -13.81
C ALA A 50 -6.38 4.17 -15.07
N GLU A 51 -5.48 3.37 -15.67
CA GLU A 51 -5.78 2.53 -16.84
C GLU A 51 -6.88 1.51 -16.53
N VAL A 52 -6.74 0.74 -15.45
CA VAL A 52 -7.75 -0.27 -15.05
C VAL A 52 -9.08 0.38 -14.68
N LEU A 53 -9.06 1.55 -14.03
CA LEU A 53 -10.27 2.30 -13.70
C LEU A 53 -10.82 3.07 -14.92
N MET A 54 -10.18 2.99 -16.10
CA MET A 54 -10.55 3.78 -17.29
C MET A 54 -10.66 5.29 -16.97
N LEU A 55 -9.74 5.79 -16.13
CA LEU A 55 -9.65 7.19 -15.72
C LEU A 55 -8.73 7.91 -16.68
N SER A 56 -9.30 8.64 -17.64
CA SER A 56 -8.57 9.37 -18.67
C SER A 56 -8.37 10.85 -18.31
N GLY A 57 -7.51 11.54 -19.09
CA GLY A 57 -7.33 12.99 -18.98
C GLY A 57 -6.43 13.45 -17.83
N VAL A 58 -5.71 12.55 -17.16
CA VAL A 58 -4.76 12.92 -16.11
C VAL A 58 -3.52 13.56 -16.75
N ASP A 59 -3.22 14.79 -16.34
CA ASP A 59 -1.96 15.44 -16.66
C ASP A 59 -0.86 14.92 -15.72
N TRP A 60 -0.09 13.96 -16.22
CA TRP A 60 0.96 13.26 -15.46
C TRP A 60 2.20 14.13 -15.20
N ASP A 61 2.49 15.07 -16.10
CA ASP A 61 3.63 15.98 -15.93
C ASP A 61 3.30 17.05 -14.90
N ALA A 62 2.09 17.60 -14.94
CA ALA A 62 1.61 18.48 -13.89
C ALA A 62 1.59 17.76 -12.53
N LEU A 63 1.08 16.54 -12.44
CA LEU A 63 1.09 15.77 -11.20
C LEU A 63 2.50 15.57 -10.63
N ARG A 64 3.46 15.22 -11.49
CA ARG A 64 4.88 15.07 -11.11
C ARG A 64 5.41 16.37 -10.51
N GLN A 65 5.19 17.48 -11.19
CA GLN A 65 5.63 18.81 -10.74
C GLN A 65 4.97 19.20 -9.40
N GLU A 66 3.67 18.99 -9.28
CA GLU A 66 2.91 19.22 -8.05
C GLU A 66 3.45 18.42 -6.86
N MET A 67 3.77 17.14 -7.07
CA MET A 67 4.37 16.29 -6.05
C MET A 67 5.75 16.81 -5.61
N GLN A 68 6.60 17.20 -6.56
CA GLN A 68 7.94 17.71 -6.27
C GLN A 68 7.88 19.07 -5.57
N LEU A 69 7.04 20.00 -6.04
CA LEU A 69 6.82 21.30 -5.41
C LEU A 69 6.27 21.14 -3.98
N ALA A 70 5.29 20.26 -3.78
CA ALA A 70 4.77 19.96 -2.45
C ALA A 70 5.88 19.44 -1.53
N ALA A 71 6.69 18.49 -2.00
CA ALA A 71 7.79 17.92 -1.25
C ALA A 71 8.81 18.97 -0.78
N ALA A 72 9.13 19.94 -1.65
CA ALA A 72 10.04 21.04 -1.34
C ALA A 72 9.50 21.98 -0.25
N HIS A 73 8.19 22.03 -0.03
CA HIS A 73 7.57 22.84 1.03
C HIS A 73 7.53 22.14 2.40
N TRP A 74 7.95 20.88 2.49
CA TRP A 74 7.93 20.16 3.77
C TRP A 74 9.11 20.60 4.65
N PRO A 75 8.85 21.11 5.88
CA PRO A 75 9.91 21.76 6.68
C PRO A 75 10.79 20.79 7.46
N GLN A 76 10.44 19.49 7.49
CA GLN A 76 11.15 18.47 8.28
C GLN A 76 11.93 17.52 7.36
N PRO A 77 12.98 16.85 7.87
CA PRO A 77 13.78 15.92 7.06
C PRO A 77 12.98 14.69 6.62
N GLU A 78 11.95 14.29 7.37
CA GLU A 78 11.09 13.16 7.08
C GLU A 78 9.62 13.54 7.03
N GLY A 79 8.88 12.93 6.13
CA GLY A 79 7.45 13.16 5.97
C GLY A 79 6.78 12.11 5.09
N VAL A 80 5.53 12.35 4.81
CA VAL A 80 4.69 11.50 3.97
C VAL A 80 4.00 12.35 2.93
N VAL A 81 4.09 11.93 1.67
CA VAL A 81 3.30 12.47 0.55
C VAL A 81 2.19 11.47 0.23
N LYS A 82 0.95 11.89 0.34
CA LYS A 82 -0.21 11.13 -0.14
C LYS A 82 -0.77 11.83 -1.37
N VAL A 83 -0.95 11.09 -2.44
CA VAL A 83 -1.58 11.55 -3.67
C VAL A 83 -2.88 10.81 -3.89
N ILE A 84 -3.95 11.53 -4.18
CA ILE A 84 -5.22 10.96 -4.62
C ILE A 84 -5.51 11.47 -6.03
N LEU A 85 -5.94 10.57 -6.89
CA LEU A 85 -6.55 10.88 -8.18
C LEU A 85 -8.02 10.50 -8.13
N SER A 86 -8.90 11.48 -8.36
CA SER A 86 -10.32 11.29 -8.53
C SER A 86 -10.69 11.46 -10.02
N ARG A 87 -11.74 10.80 -10.46
CA ARG A 87 -12.33 11.08 -11.79
C ARG A 87 -12.88 12.51 -11.89
N GLY A 88 -13.05 13.22 -10.77
CA GLY A 88 -13.64 14.55 -10.73
C GLY A 88 -15.15 14.53 -10.75
N THR A 89 -15.74 15.61 -11.25
CA THR A 89 -17.20 15.80 -11.33
C THR A 89 -17.72 15.46 -12.72
N GLY A 90 -19.00 15.11 -12.82
CA GLY A 90 -19.69 14.82 -14.08
C GLY A 90 -20.37 13.46 -14.04
N GLY A 91 -21.03 13.13 -15.14
CA GLY A 91 -21.81 11.92 -15.25
C GLY A 91 -23.11 11.95 -14.44
N ARG A 92 -23.95 10.94 -14.65
CA ARG A 92 -25.15 10.70 -13.83
C ARG A 92 -25.16 9.26 -13.34
N GLY A 93 -25.35 9.07 -12.06
CA GLY A 93 -25.25 7.75 -11.44
C GLY A 93 -23.85 7.14 -11.69
N TYR A 94 -23.78 5.92 -12.18
CA TYR A 94 -22.53 5.23 -12.44
C TYR A 94 -21.85 5.62 -13.78
N SER A 95 -22.56 6.33 -14.67
CA SER A 95 -21.97 6.77 -15.93
C SER A 95 -20.82 7.76 -15.69
N ALA A 96 -19.68 7.52 -16.33
CA ALA A 96 -18.56 8.45 -16.34
C ALA A 96 -18.61 9.45 -17.51
N ALA A 97 -19.69 9.44 -18.33
CA ALA A 97 -19.87 10.37 -19.42
C ALA A 97 -19.87 11.82 -18.89
N GLY A 98 -19.11 12.70 -19.54
CA GLY A 98 -18.97 14.09 -19.11
C GLY A 98 -17.94 14.34 -18.02
N CYS A 99 -17.25 13.31 -17.51
CA CYS A 99 -16.13 13.46 -16.59
C CYS A 99 -14.84 13.66 -17.39
N HIS A 100 -14.42 14.90 -17.59
CA HIS A 100 -13.26 15.25 -18.42
C HIS A 100 -12.13 15.91 -17.64
N GLN A 101 -12.33 16.15 -16.34
CA GLN A 101 -11.39 16.87 -15.50
C GLN A 101 -11.07 16.07 -14.23
N PRO A 102 -10.12 15.11 -14.29
CA PRO A 102 -9.65 14.42 -13.11
C PRO A 102 -9.07 15.40 -12.09
N VAL A 103 -9.28 15.12 -10.80
CA VAL A 103 -8.76 15.93 -9.72
C VAL A 103 -7.51 15.27 -9.14
N ARG A 104 -6.42 16.01 -9.08
CA ARG A 104 -5.16 15.63 -8.45
C ARG A 104 -5.07 16.29 -7.08
N MET A 105 -4.93 15.49 -6.04
CA MET A 105 -4.78 15.96 -4.67
C MET A 105 -3.43 15.51 -4.13
N VAL A 106 -2.60 16.44 -3.68
CA VAL A 106 -1.30 16.17 -3.06
C VAL A 106 -1.33 16.66 -1.62
N MET A 107 -1.07 15.74 -0.68
CA MET A 107 -1.16 16.03 0.76
C MET A 107 0.14 15.64 1.45
N LEU A 108 0.59 16.48 2.39
CA LEU A 108 1.77 16.22 3.21
C LEU A 108 1.38 15.99 4.67
N PHE A 109 2.03 15.00 5.29
CA PHE A 109 1.85 14.63 6.69
C PHE A 109 3.20 14.36 7.34
N ALA A 110 3.25 14.41 8.68
CA ALA A 110 4.41 13.94 9.44
C ALA A 110 4.63 12.44 9.25
N ALA A 111 5.88 12.03 9.29
CA ALA A 111 6.23 10.60 9.26
C ALA A 111 5.78 9.92 10.56
N PRO A 112 5.25 8.67 10.49
CA PRO A 112 4.90 7.90 11.68
C PRO A 112 6.14 7.57 12.52
N GLY A 113 6.18 8.00 13.77
CA GLY A 113 7.34 7.81 14.66
C GLY A 113 7.53 6.41 15.23
N HIS A 114 6.53 5.54 15.16
CA HIS A 114 6.53 4.22 15.82
C HIS A 114 7.27 3.11 15.07
N TYR A 115 7.61 3.30 13.80
CA TYR A 115 8.23 2.25 12.98
C TYR A 115 9.64 1.85 13.44
N ALA A 116 10.41 2.76 14.02
CA ALA A 116 11.75 2.45 14.53
C ALA A 116 11.69 1.40 15.65
N ALA A 117 10.82 1.59 16.63
CA ALA A 117 10.61 0.62 17.71
C ALA A 117 10.06 -0.72 17.21
N LEU A 118 9.12 -0.71 16.25
CA LEU A 118 8.59 -1.93 15.65
C LEU A 118 9.65 -2.69 14.83
N ARG A 119 10.58 -1.99 14.19
CA ARG A 119 11.70 -2.60 13.46
C ARG A 119 12.64 -3.36 14.39
N GLU A 120 12.94 -2.81 15.53
CA GLU A 120 13.79 -3.44 16.54
C GLU A 120 13.10 -4.64 17.20
N LYS A 121 11.90 -4.41 17.75
CA LYS A 121 11.13 -5.40 18.50
C LYS A 121 10.57 -6.53 17.61
N GLY A 122 10.23 -6.24 16.38
CA GLY A 122 9.40 -7.08 15.52
C GLY A 122 7.91 -6.90 15.81
N VAL A 123 7.08 -7.04 14.78
CA VAL A 123 5.62 -6.86 14.88
C VAL A 123 4.91 -8.16 15.26
N ARG A 124 3.81 -8.04 15.97
CA ARG A 124 2.86 -9.11 16.25
C ARG A 124 1.64 -8.93 15.36
N LEU A 125 1.28 -9.96 14.61
CA LEU A 125 0.08 -9.99 13.78
C LEU A 125 -1.02 -10.80 14.48
N ALA A 126 -2.27 -10.36 14.27
CA ALA A 126 -3.46 -11.15 14.57
C ALA A 126 -4.26 -11.37 13.28
N THR A 127 -4.78 -12.58 13.07
CA THR A 127 -5.63 -12.85 11.90
C THR A 127 -6.94 -12.08 12.04
N SER A 128 -7.24 -11.24 11.06
CA SER A 128 -8.49 -10.48 11.00
C SER A 128 -9.71 -11.40 10.84
N PRO A 129 -10.79 -11.19 11.58
CA PRO A 129 -12.06 -11.85 11.31
C PRO A 129 -12.72 -11.34 10.02
N ILE A 130 -12.35 -10.13 9.57
CA ILE A 130 -12.89 -9.52 8.35
C ILE A 130 -12.07 -9.99 7.17
N ARG A 131 -12.75 -10.43 6.12
CA ARG A 131 -12.17 -10.96 4.89
C ARG A 131 -12.27 -9.94 3.77
N LEU A 132 -11.28 -9.97 2.85
CA LEU A 132 -11.37 -9.20 1.61
C LEU A 132 -12.24 -9.92 0.59
N GLY A 133 -13.14 -9.19 -0.03
CA GLY A 133 -13.90 -9.68 -1.18
C GLY A 133 -12.98 -10.00 -2.36
N ILE A 134 -13.28 -11.09 -3.07
CA ILE A 134 -12.56 -11.46 -4.28
C ILE A 134 -13.14 -10.68 -5.45
N ASN A 135 -12.34 -9.79 -6.02
CA ASN A 135 -12.66 -9.03 -7.23
C ASN A 135 -11.42 -8.94 -8.15
N PRO A 136 -11.27 -9.87 -9.12
CA PRO A 136 -10.11 -9.89 -10.01
C PRO A 136 -9.92 -8.59 -10.82
N GLN A 137 -10.98 -7.84 -11.09
CA GLN A 137 -10.90 -6.57 -11.83
C GLN A 137 -10.22 -5.44 -11.04
N LEU A 138 -10.33 -5.49 -9.70
CA LEU A 138 -9.77 -4.48 -8.81
C LEU A 138 -8.56 -4.99 -8.02
N ALA A 139 -8.22 -6.26 -8.15
CA ALA A 139 -7.07 -6.87 -7.48
C ALA A 139 -5.75 -6.21 -7.90
N GLY A 140 -4.86 -6.02 -6.95
CA GLY A 140 -3.57 -5.36 -7.16
C GLY A 140 -3.61 -3.83 -7.18
N ILE A 141 -4.77 -3.21 -7.36
CA ILE A 141 -4.91 -1.77 -7.49
C ILE A 141 -5.14 -1.10 -6.14
N LYS A 142 -4.52 0.07 -5.95
CA LYS A 142 -4.76 0.89 -4.76
C LYS A 142 -5.87 1.93 -5.02
N HIS A 143 -7.10 1.42 -5.27
CA HIS A 143 -8.30 2.25 -5.48
C HIS A 143 -8.81 2.86 -4.16
N LEU A 144 -9.77 3.82 -4.23
CA LEU A 144 -10.29 4.54 -3.06
C LEU A 144 -11.29 3.75 -2.23
N ASN A 145 -11.87 2.67 -2.74
CA ASN A 145 -12.82 1.83 -2.00
C ASN A 145 -12.07 0.98 -0.96
N ARG A 146 -11.87 1.51 0.25
CA ARG A 146 -11.07 0.93 1.34
C ARG A 146 -11.87 0.69 2.61
N LEU A 147 -13.17 0.48 2.49
CA LEU A 147 -14.02 0.25 3.65
C LEU A 147 -13.65 -1.04 4.39
N GLU A 148 -13.28 -2.10 3.66
CA GLU A 148 -12.79 -3.35 4.26
C GLU A 148 -11.57 -3.09 5.14
N GLN A 149 -10.57 -2.33 4.65
CA GLN A 149 -9.37 -1.98 5.42
C GLN A 149 -9.70 -1.10 6.64
N VAL A 150 -10.69 -0.22 6.54
CA VAL A 150 -11.18 0.58 7.67
C VAL A 150 -11.77 -0.33 8.76
N LEU A 151 -12.61 -1.28 8.39
CA LEU A 151 -13.19 -2.26 9.31
C LEU A 151 -12.12 -3.16 9.95
N ILE A 152 -11.16 -3.65 9.14
CA ILE A 152 -10.02 -4.45 9.62
C ILE A 152 -9.22 -3.63 10.64
N ARG A 153 -8.94 -2.37 10.36
CA ARG A 153 -8.19 -1.48 11.27
C ARG A 153 -8.94 -1.26 12.58
N THR A 154 -10.25 -1.05 12.52
CA THR A 154 -11.10 -0.88 13.70
C THR A 154 -11.06 -2.11 14.61
N GLN A 155 -11.09 -3.32 14.03
CA GLN A 155 -10.95 -4.57 14.77
C GLN A 155 -9.53 -4.76 15.33
N LEU A 156 -8.51 -4.43 14.55
CA LEU A 156 -7.13 -4.52 14.99
C LEU A 156 -6.86 -3.69 16.26
N GLU A 157 -7.42 -2.49 16.33
CA GLU A 157 -7.27 -1.60 17.50
C GLU A 157 -7.81 -2.22 18.80
N GLN A 158 -8.73 -3.17 18.71
CA GLN A 158 -9.29 -3.92 19.85
C GLN A 158 -8.46 -5.16 20.18
N SER A 159 -7.61 -5.65 19.28
CA SER A 159 -6.86 -6.91 19.43
C SER A 159 -5.56 -6.75 20.22
N GLY A 160 -5.04 -5.54 20.33
CA GLY A 160 -3.72 -5.23 20.89
C GLY A 160 -2.55 -5.77 20.05
N ALA A 161 -2.77 -6.27 18.82
CA ALA A 161 -1.72 -6.60 17.87
C ALA A 161 -1.21 -5.34 17.15
N ASP A 162 -0.01 -5.42 16.57
CA ASP A 162 0.61 -4.29 15.88
C ASP A 162 0.05 -4.13 14.46
N GLU A 163 -0.33 -5.26 13.81
CA GLU A 163 -0.89 -5.28 12.46
C GLU A 163 -1.82 -6.51 12.30
N ALA A 164 -2.67 -6.52 11.27
CA ALA A 164 -3.61 -7.60 10.99
C ALA A 164 -3.17 -8.43 9.79
N LEU A 165 -3.15 -9.77 9.93
CA LEU A 165 -3.09 -10.70 8.81
C LEU A 165 -4.48 -10.80 8.18
N VAL A 166 -4.57 -10.62 6.87
CA VAL A 166 -5.84 -10.55 6.14
C VAL A 166 -5.95 -11.67 5.11
N LEU A 167 -7.09 -12.34 5.13
CA LEU A 167 -7.43 -13.41 4.19
C LEU A 167 -8.57 -12.96 3.27
N ASP A 168 -8.70 -13.61 2.13
CA ASP A 168 -9.87 -13.45 1.26
C ASP A 168 -11.08 -14.28 1.76
N THR A 169 -12.21 -14.15 1.07
CA THR A 169 -13.44 -14.88 1.38
C THR A 169 -13.32 -16.40 1.20
N GLU A 170 -12.29 -16.92 0.52
CA GLU A 170 -11.97 -18.34 0.43
C GLU A 170 -10.95 -18.79 1.49
N GLY A 171 -10.57 -17.91 2.41
CA GLY A 171 -9.63 -18.20 3.49
C GLY A 171 -8.17 -18.26 3.06
N LYS A 172 -7.82 -17.67 1.93
CA LYS A 172 -6.44 -17.60 1.44
C LYS A 172 -5.74 -16.33 1.91
N LEU A 173 -4.43 -16.42 2.13
CA LEU A 173 -3.57 -15.29 2.46
C LEU A 173 -3.64 -14.23 1.35
N VAL A 174 -3.77 -12.95 1.72
CA VAL A 174 -3.75 -11.83 0.78
C VAL A 174 -2.65 -10.82 1.16
N GLU A 175 -2.80 -10.16 2.27
CA GLU A 175 -1.89 -9.09 2.72
C GLU A 175 -2.08 -8.83 4.21
N CYS A 176 -1.53 -7.75 4.73
CA CYS A 176 -1.90 -7.19 6.03
C CYS A 176 -2.83 -5.98 5.84
N CYS A 177 -3.39 -5.42 6.91
CA CYS A 177 -4.27 -4.26 6.81
C CYS A 177 -3.62 -3.11 6.01
N ALA A 178 -2.33 -2.83 6.24
CA ALA A 178 -1.61 -1.74 5.58
C ALA A 178 -0.26 -2.16 4.97
N ALA A 179 0.02 -3.46 4.80
CA ALA A 179 1.30 -3.97 4.33
C ALA A 179 1.13 -5.26 3.50
N ASN A 180 2.12 -5.56 2.65
CA ASN A 180 2.21 -6.87 2.00
C ASN A 180 3.00 -7.84 2.88
N LEU A 181 2.67 -9.13 2.78
CA LEU A 181 3.23 -10.23 3.55
C LEU A 181 4.25 -11.00 2.73
N PHE A 182 5.35 -11.41 3.39
CA PHE A 182 6.35 -12.33 2.86
C PHE A 182 6.74 -13.34 3.92
N TRP A 183 7.04 -14.59 3.50
CA TRP A 183 7.63 -15.61 4.36
C TRP A 183 8.68 -16.41 3.62
N ARG A 184 9.68 -16.89 4.36
CA ARG A 184 10.82 -17.63 3.83
C ARG A 184 10.84 -19.06 4.37
N GLN A 185 11.20 -19.99 3.48
CA GLN A 185 11.56 -21.37 3.80
C GLN A 185 12.84 -21.67 3.04
N GLN A 186 13.93 -21.90 3.75
CA GLN A 186 15.27 -22.09 3.17
C GLN A 186 15.67 -20.94 2.22
N ASN A 187 15.91 -21.23 0.94
CA ASN A 187 16.20 -20.25 -0.10
C ASN A 187 14.97 -19.83 -0.94
N GLN A 188 13.79 -20.18 -0.49
CA GLN A 188 12.53 -19.84 -1.16
C GLN A 188 11.82 -18.71 -0.40
N LEU A 189 11.41 -17.70 -1.12
CA LEU A 189 10.61 -16.59 -0.63
C LEU A 189 9.21 -16.66 -1.22
N PHE A 190 8.23 -16.59 -0.37
CA PHE A 190 6.82 -16.65 -0.74
C PHE A 190 6.13 -15.32 -0.42
N THR A 191 5.16 -14.96 -1.24
CA THR A 191 4.23 -13.85 -1.00
C THR A 191 2.87 -14.22 -1.60
N PRO A 192 1.75 -13.72 -1.05
CA PRO A 192 0.45 -14.00 -1.65
C PRO A 192 0.36 -13.51 -3.09
N ALA A 193 -0.25 -14.33 -3.96
CA ALA A 193 -0.68 -13.93 -5.29
C ALA A 193 -1.87 -12.97 -5.18
N LEU A 194 -1.79 -11.84 -5.87
CA LEU A 194 -2.79 -10.80 -5.80
C LEU A 194 -3.73 -10.82 -7.02
N SER A 195 -4.18 -12.02 -7.40
CA SER A 195 -5.06 -12.23 -8.54
C SER A 195 -6.55 -11.99 -8.24
N GLY A 196 -6.93 -11.99 -6.98
CA GLY A 196 -8.33 -11.83 -6.56
C GLY A 196 -8.56 -10.67 -5.61
N ALA A 197 -7.57 -10.27 -4.81
CA ALA A 197 -7.68 -9.22 -3.81
C ALA A 197 -6.30 -8.65 -3.46
N GLY A 198 -6.26 -7.59 -2.64
CA GLY A 198 -5.04 -6.98 -2.14
C GLY A 198 -4.45 -5.89 -3.04
N VAL A 199 -3.31 -5.34 -2.62
CA VAL A 199 -2.61 -4.24 -3.31
C VAL A 199 -1.21 -4.68 -3.72
N ASN A 200 -0.87 -4.54 -5.01
CA ASN A 200 0.48 -4.79 -5.50
C ASN A 200 1.42 -3.63 -5.12
N GLY A 201 1.93 -3.69 -3.88
CA GLY A 201 2.74 -2.64 -3.27
C GLY A 201 4.04 -2.37 -4.03
N ILE A 202 4.49 -1.11 -4.05
CA ILE A 202 5.77 -0.73 -4.64
C ILE A 202 6.92 -1.48 -3.94
N MET A 203 6.89 -1.52 -2.62
CA MET A 203 7.89 -2.27 -1.86
C MET A 203 7.78 -3.79 -2.06
N ARG A 204 6.56 -4.33 -2.26
CA ARG A 204 6.40 -5.74 -2.62
C ARG A 204 7.16 -6.07 -3.92
N ARG A 205 6.97 -5.26 -4.98
CA ARG A 205 7.68 -5.42 -6.26
C ARG A 205 9.20 -5.33 -6.07
N ARG A 206 9.67 -4.37 -5.27
CA ARG A 206 11.08 -4.17 -4.97
C ARG A 206 11.67 -5.35 -4.20
N VAL A 207 11.01 -5.83 -3.15
CA VAL A 207 11.43 -6.99 -2.36
C VAL A 207 11.59 -8.23 -3.23
N ILE A 208 10.64 -8.51 -4.13
CA ILE A 208 10.73 -9.63 -5.08
C ILE A 208 11.97 -9.48 -5.97
N ALA A 209 12.23 -8.29 -6.50
CA ALA A 209 13.39 -8.03 -7.35
C ALA A 209 14.71 -8.20 -6.60
N LEU A 210 14.83 -7.60 -5.40
CA LEU A 210 16.02 -7.71 -4.55
C LEU A 210 16.27 -9.15 -4.10
N ALA A 211 15.26 -9.86 -3.66
CA ALA A 211 15.41 -11.25 -3.22
C ALA A 211 15.93 -12.14 -4.36
N ARG A 212 15.44 -11.94 -5.59
CA ARG A 212 15.97 -12.64 -6.78
C ARG A 212 17.43 -12.29 -7.05
N GLN A 213 17.82 -11.03 -6.92
CA GLN A 213 19.24 -10.61 -7.05
C GLN A 213 20.13 -11.26 -5.99
N HIS A 214 19.59 -11.52 -4.81
CA HIS A 214 20.29 -12.24 -3.72
C HIS A 214 20.20 -13.76 -3.83
N GLY A 215 19.69 -14.32 -4.95
CA GLY A 215 19.66 -15.76 -5.23
C GLY A 215 18.46 -16.51 -4.61
N TYR A 216 17.46 -15.81 -4.10
CA TYR A 216 16.24 -16.44 -3.60
C TYR A 216 15.26 -16.73 -4.74
N ILE A 217 14.59 -17.88 -4.65
CA ILE A 217 13.49 -18.26 -5.56
C ILE A 217 12.21 -17.66 -5.00
N CYS A 218 11.58 -16.73 -5.77
CA CYS A 218 10.38 -16.03 -5.33
C CYS A 218 9.13 -16.63 -5.95
N HIS A 219 8.18 -17.00 -5.09
CA HIS A 219 6.90 -17.59 -5.44
C HIS A 219 5.75 -16.66 -5.03
N GLU A 220 4.88 -16.36 -5.98
CA GLU A 220 3.59 -15.72 -5.72
C GLU A 220 2.54 -16.83 -5.64
N VAL A 221 1.96 -17.08 -4.43
CA VAL A 221 1.17 -18.27 -4.14
C VAL A 221 -0.18 -17.92 -3.55
N ARG A 222 -1.13 -18.85 -3.70
CA ARG A 222 -2.47 -18.74 -3.12
C ARG A 222 -2.65 -19.82 -2.03
N GLU A 223 -2.10 -19.55 -0.86
CA GLU A 223 -2.02 -20.49 0.25
C GLU A 223 -2.93 -20.12 1.43
N PRO A 224 -3.38 -21.09 2.22
CA PRO A 224 -4.06 -20.83 3.50
C PRO A 224 -3.06 -20.41 4.58
N PRO A 225 -3.52 -19.86 5.73
CA PRO A 225 -2.65 -19.39 6.83
C PRO A 225 -1.69 -20.47 7.37
N GLN A 226 -2.06 -21.74 7.26
CA GLN A 226 -1.24 -22.88 7.72
C GLN A 226 0.13 -22.93 7.03
N ALA A 227 0.27 -22.37 5.83
CA ALA A 227 1.57 -22.26 5.15
C ALA A 227 2.60 -21.48 5.98
N LEU A 228 2.16 -20.58 6.86
CA LEU A 228 3.01 -19.80 7.75
C LEU A 228 3.57 -20.61 8.92
N ALA A 229 2.96 -21.74 9.28
CA ALA A 229 3.42 -22.56 10.41
C ALA A 229 4.83 -23.14 10.20
N GLN A 230 5.25 -23.32 8.95
CA GLN A 230 6.58 -23.85 8.61
C GLN A 230 7.55 -22.74 8.15
N ALA A 231 7.15 -21.48 8.20
CA ALA A 231 8.01 -20.37 7.83
C ALA A 231 9.14 -20.19 8.87
N GLU A 232 10.38 -20.10 8.39
CA GLU A 232 11.53 -19.76 9.23
C GLU A 232 11.58 -18.28 9.56
N GLU A 233 11.07 -17.45 8.65
CA GLU A 233 11.12 -16.01 8.74
C GLU A 233 9.88 -15.41 8.07
N VAL A 234 9.29 -14.40 8.71
CA VAL A 234 8.17 -13.63 8.17
C VAL A 234 8.47 -12.15 8.31
N PHE A 235 8.15 -11.39 7.30
CA PHE A 235 8.22 -9.93 7.34
C PHE A 235 7.13 -9.29 6.51
N ILE A 236 6.82 -8.04 6.82
CA ILE A 236 5.83 -7.23 6.10
C ILE A 236 6.46 -5.97 5.52
N THR A 237 5.84 -5.39 4.51
CA THR A 237 6.40 -4.23 3.81
C THR A 237 5.33 -3.28 3.30
N ASN A 238 5.62 -1.99 3.34
CA ASN A 238 4.92 -0.96 2.58
C ASN A 238 5.85 0.22 2.25
N ALA A 239 5.36 1.22 1.52
CA ALA A 239 6.19 2.34 1.06
C ALA A 239 6.69 3.28 2.17
N LEU A 240 6.06 3.28 3.36
CA LEU A 240 6.48 4.10 4.51
C LEU A 240 7.41 3.35 5.46
N MET A 241 7.24 2.03 5.55
CA MET A 241 8.08 1.13 6.34
C MET A 241 8.61 0.03 5.42
N PRO A 242 9.74 0.22 4.77
CA PRO A 242 10.21 -0.69 3.71
C PRO A 242 10.16 -2.16 4.12
N LEU A 243 10.65 -2.49 5.31
CA LEU A 243 10.58 -3.83 5.88
C LEU A 243 10.33 -3.75 7.39
N LEU A 244 9.45 -4.61 7.91
CA LEU A 244 9.31 -4.89 9.34
C LEU A 244 9.32 -6.41 9.58
N PRO A 245 10.17 -6.91 10.48
CA PRO A 245 10.20 -8.33 10.82
C PRO A 245 8.97 -8.68 11.66
N VAL A 246 8.37 -9.82 11.37
CA VAL A 246 7.25 -10.36 12.15
C VAL A 246 7.83 -11.35 13.17
N ARG A 247 7.53 -11.14 14.45
CA ARG A 247 7.94 -12.04 15.53
C ARG A 247 6.88 -13.06 15.92
N GLN A 248 5.61 -12.78 15.60
CA GLN A 248 4.48 -13.63 15.97
C GLN A 248 3.29 -13.39 15.04
N ILE A 249 2.61 -14.47 14.67
CA ILE A 249 1.28 -14.45 14.04
C ILE A 249 0.41 -15.42 14.84
N ASP A 250 -0.62 -14.92 15.51
CA ASP A 250 -1.47 -15.71 16.41
C ASP A 250 -0.63 -16.60 17.36
N GLY A 251 -0.66 -17.94 17.17
CA GLY A 251 0.12 -18.90 17.96
C GLY A 251 1.52 -19.19 17.42
N TRP A 252 1.87 -18.78 16.19
CA TRP A 252 3.17 -19.05 15.57
C TRP A 252 4.20 -17.97 15.91
N GLN A 253 5.44 -18.39 16.18
CA GLN A 253 6.54 -17.50 16.52
C GLN A 253 7.69 -17.63 15.52
N TYR A 254 8.33 -16.50 15.19
CA TYR A 254 9.42 -16.40 14.22
C TYR A 254 10.60 -15.64 14.84
N ALA A 255 11.76 -16.27 14.84
CA ALA A 255 12.98 -15.69 15.41
C ALA A 255 13.99 -15.25 14.32
N SER A 256 13.97 -15.89 13.14
CA SER A 256 14.92 -15.58 12.08
C SER A 256 14.65 -14.21 11.45
N ARG A 257 15.73 -13.50 11.13
CA ARG A 257 15.73 -12.21 10.41
C ARG A 257 16.79 -12.20 9.31
N THR A 258 17.16 -13.36 8.79
CA THR A 258 18.30 -13.52 7.88
C THR A 258 18.08 -12.78 6.56
N LEU A 259 16.96 -13.01 5.89
CA LEU A 259 16.65 -12.34 4.64
C LEU A 259 16.29 -10.87 4.88
N TYR A 260 15.51 -10.59 5.93
CA TYR A 260 15.18 -9.23 6.34
C TYR A 260 16.44 -8.35 6.47
N GLN A 261 17.45 -8.81 7.22
CA GLN A 261 18.71 -8.08 7.41
C GLN A 261 19.49 -7.90 6.11
N ARG A 262 19.43 -8.88 5.22
CA ARG A 262 20.08 -8.84 3.91
C ARG A 262 19.45 -7.83 2.96
N LEU A 263 18.13 -7.70 2.98
CA LEU A 263 17.41 -6.80 2.08
C LEU A 263 17.28 -5.36 2.61
N LEU A 264 17.34 -5.18 3.94
CA LEU A 264 17.08 -3.88 4.57
C LEU A 264 17.98 -2.73 4.06
N PRO A 265 19.30 -2.92 3.79
CA PRO A 265 20.15 -1.84 3.28
C PRO A 265 19.73 -1.30 1.89
N ASP A 266 19.09 -2.13 1.08
CA ASP A 266 18.70 -1.81 -0.29
C ASP A 266 17.24 -1.30 -0.41
N CYS A 267 16.57 -1.10 0.74
CA CYS A 267 15.13 -0.75 0.81
C CYS A 267 14.85 0.70 1.20
#